data_667444ae89ea410101fce76c532e04a6
#
_entry.id   667444ae89ea410101fce76c532e04a6
#
_cell.length_a   1.000
_cell.length_b   1.000
_cell.length_c   1.000
_cell.angle_alpha   90.00
_cell.angle_beta   90.00
_cell.angle_gamma   90.00
#
_symmetry.space_group_name_H-M   'P 1'
#
loop_
_entity.id
_entity.type
_entity.pdbx_description
1 polymer ?
#
loop_
_entity_poly.entity_id
_entity_poly.type
_entity_poly.pdbx_seq_one_letter_code
_entity_poly.pdbx_strand_id
1 'polypeptide(L)'
;GHSFEQAVANLFRNIGYTAEVSNRGGDGGIDIILEKAGRKIAVQCKRYKSSVGPHVIRDLWGTMHNLGYDEGCIVTTTGFTKGVIDFAKDKNIYLIDLNDILRSTSNGGEFYLRNRLGDR
;
A
#
# COMPACT_ATOMS: atom_id res chain seq x y z
N GLY A 1 11.14 -6.61 -5.35
CA GLY A 1 11.39 -8.02 -5.27
C GLY A 1 10.59 -8.73 -4.23
N HIS A 2 10.70 -10.02 -4.27
CA HIS A 2 9.93 -10.87 -3.37
C HIS A 2 10.21 -10.58 -1.90
N SER A 3 11.47 -10.25 -1.57
CA SER A 3 11.83 -9.98 -0.18
C SER A 3 11.22 -8.67 0.33
N PHE A 4 11.00 -7.70 -0.55
CA PHE A 4 10.36 -6.46 -0.14
C PHE A 4 8.89 -6.70 0.21
N GLU A 5 8.17 -7.45 -0.62
CA GLU A 5 6.78 -7.79 -0.34
C GLU A 5 6.66 -8.57 0.97
N GLN A 6 7.58 -9.50 1.22
CA GLN A 6 7.56 -10.26 2.46
C GLN A 6 7.79 -9.36 3.67
N ALA A 7 8.73 -8.43 3.57
CA ALA A 7 9.00 -7.50 4.65
C ALA A 7 7.79 -6.62 4.95
N VAL A 8 7.13 -6.12 3.91
CA VAL A 8 5.93 -5.31 4.06
C VAL A 8 4.80 -6.13 4.69
N ALA A 9 4.62 -7.36 4.23
CA ALA A 9 3.59 -8.24 4.79
C ALA A 9 3.83 -8.47 6.28
N ASN A 10 5.08 -8.71 6.68
CA ASN A 10 5.40 -8.93 8.08
C ASN A 10 5.14 -7.69 8.93
N LEU A 11 5.41 -6.52 8.38
CA LEU A 11 5.12 -5.27 9.06
C LEU A 11 3.64 -5.17 9.41
N PHE A 12 2.77 -5.47 8.43
CA PHE A 12 1.33 -5.43 8.66
C PHE A 12 0.87 -6.52 9.61
N ARG A 13 1.45 -7.70 9.54
CA ARG A 13 1.12 -8.78 10.47
C ARG A 13 1.41 -8.38 11.91
N ASN A 14 2.50 -7.64 12.11
CA ASN A 14 2.90 -7.22 13.45
C ASN A 14 1.92 -6.24 14.08
N ILE A 15 1.09 -5.59 13.28
CA ILE A 15 0.10 -4.65 13.81
C ILE A 15 -1.33 -5.19 13.66
N GLY A 16 -1.46 -6.50 13.46
CA GLY A 16 -2.76 -7.15 13.60
C GLY A 16 -3.47 -7.50 12.31
N TYR A 17 -2.86 -7.29 11.15
CA TYR A 17 -3.46 -7.70 9.88
C TYR A 17 -3.08 -9.13 9.53
N THR A 18 -3.96 -9.84 8.84
CA THR A 18 -3.50 -10.98 8.07
C THR A 18 -2.99 -10.45 6.74
N ALA A 19 -1.96 -11.09 6.21
CA ALA A 19 -1.36 -10.65 4.96
C ALA A 19 -1.00 -11.85 4.12
N GLU A 20 -1.51 -11.86 2.90
CA GLU A 20 -1.21 -12.93 1.95
C GLU A 20 -0.44 -12.33 0.79
N VAL A 21 0.79 -12.82 0.59
CA VAL A 21 1.65 -12.34 -0.49
C VAL A 21 1.32 -13.09 -1.76
N SER A 22 1.07 -12.33 -2.82
CA SER A 22 0.76 -12.91 -4.12
C SER A 22 2.03 -13.45 -4.78
N ASN A 23 1.94 -14.65 -5.33
CA ASN A 23 3.04 -15.23 -6.10
C ASN A 23 2.91 -14.94 -7.59
N ARG A 24 1.88 -14.21 -7.97
CA ARG A 24 1.66 -13.86 -9.37
C ARG A 24 2.38 -12.57 -9.67
N GLY A 25 3.46 -12.65 -10.39
CA GLY A 25 4.17 -11.44 -10.77
C GLY A 25 3.29 -10.56 -11.65
N GLY A 26 3.11 -9.32 -11.24
CA GLY A 26 2.62 -8.28 -12.13
C GLY A 26 1.14 -8.25 -12.47
N ASP A 27 0.34 -9.17 -12.00
CA ASP A 27 -1.08 -9.18 -12.35
C ASP A 27 -1.82 -8.06 -11.64
N GLY A 28 -2.09 -6.98 -12.37
CA GLY A 28 -2.84 -5.86 -11.85
C GLY A 28 -2.16 -5.11 -10.75
N GLY A 29 -0.92 -5.46 -10.44
CA GLY A 29 -0.14 -4.75 -9.44
C GLY A 29 -0.48 -5.05 -8.00
N ILE A 30 -1.29 -6.08 -7.73
CA ILE A 30 -1.59 -6.43 -6.34
C ILE A 30 -0.57 -7.45 -5.86
N ASP A 31 0.23 -7.06 -4.88
CA ASP A 31 1.29 -7.88 -4.33
C ASP A 31 0.91 -8.54 -3.01
N ILE A 32 0.05 -7.90 -2.23
CA ILE A 32 -0.36 -8.39 -0.91
C ILE A 32 -1.84 -8.11 -0.73
N ILE A 33 -2.55 -9.06 -0.13
CA ILE A 33 -3.92 -8.83 0.32
C ILE A 33 -3.91 -8.78 1.85
N LEU A 34 -4.35 -7.67 2.39
CA LEU A 34 -4.49 -7.50 3.84
C LEU A 34 -5.94 -7.67 4.25
N GLU A 35 -6.13 -8.20 5.44
CA GLU A 35 -7.47 -8.34 5.99
C GLU A 35 -7.44 -8.07 7.49
N LYS A 36 -8.40 -7.29 7.97
CA LYS A 36 -8.55 -7.02 9.40
C LYS A 36 -9.96 -6.49 9.64
N ALA A 37 -10.64 -7.09 10.59
CA ALA A 37 -11.99 -6.66 11.00
C ALA A 37 -12.95 -6.57 9.80
N GLY A 38 -12.88 -7.53 8.90
CA GLY A 38 -13.76 -7.57 7.73
C GLY A 38 -13.35 -6.66 6.59
N ARG A 39 -12.29 -5.90 6.73
CA ARG A 39 -11.78 -5.04 5.66
C ARG A 39 -10.73 -5.78 4.87
N LYS A 40 -10.82 -5.70 3.55
CA LYS A 40 -9.82 -6.24 2.64
C LYS A 40 -9.14 -5.10 1.89
N ILE A 41 -7.82 -5.11 1.90
CA ILE A 41 -7.04 -4.03 1.31
C ILE A 41 -6.06 -4.63 0.31
N ALA A 42 -6.10 -4.13 -0.93
CA ALA A 42 -5.19 -4.57 -1.98
C ALA A 42 -3.93 -3.70 -1.94
N VAL A 43 -2.77 -4.32 -1.74
CA VAL A 43 -1.51 -3.59 -1.57
C VAL A 43 -0.62 -3.79 -2.77
N GLN A 44 -0.10 -2.69 -3.29
CA GLN A 44 0.96 -2.72 -4.30
C GLN A 44 2.25 -2.20 -3.69
N CYS A 45 3.33 -2.96 -3.89
CA CYS A 45 4.65 -2.61 -3.38
C CYS A 45 5.52 -2.15 -4.54
N LYS A 46 6.18 -1.02 -4.38
CA LYS A 46 7.06 -0.45 -5.41
C LYS A 46 8.39 -0.03 -4.83
N ARG A 47 9.45 -0.70 -5.27
CA ARG A 47 10.81 -0.30 -4.94
C ARG A 47 11.37 0.47 -6.14
N TYR A 48 11.07 1.75 -6.17
CA TYR A 48 11.54 2.61 -7.26
C TYR A 48 12.74 3.41 -6.82
N LYS A 49 13.55 3.80 -7.80
CA LYS A 49 14.62 4.77 -7.57
C LYS A 49 14.09 6.18 -7.50
N SER A 50 12.93 6.41 -8.07
CA SER A 50 12.29 7.71 -8.10
C SER A 50 10.88 7.59 -7.54
N SER A 51 10.22 8.73 -7.32
CA SER A 51 8.87 8.77 -6.78
C SER A 51 7.88 8.03 -7.66
N VAL A 52 6.88 7.43 -7.02
CA VAL A 52 5.80 6.72 -7.70
C VAL A 52 4.92 7.74 -8.43
N GLY A 53 4.73 7.54 -9.72
CA GLY A 53 3.93 8.42 -10.55
C GLY A 53 2.50 7.96 -10.75
N PRO A 54 1.68 8.78 -11.43
CA PRO A 54 0.23 8.55 -11.50
C PRO A 54 -0.18 7.24 -12.18
N HIS A 55 0.61 6.71 -13.10
CA HIS A 55 0.21 5.47 -13.77
C HIS A 55 0.06 4.31 -12.79
N VAL A 56 0.88 4.29 -11.74
CA VAL A 56 0.85 3.20 -10.75
C VAL A 56 -0.47 3.21 -9.99
N ILE A 57 -0.89 4.39 -9.50
CA ILE A 57 -2.13 4.46 -8.74
C ILE A 57 -3.35 4.24 -9.62
N ARG A 58 -3.30 4.68 -10.87
CA ARG A 58 -4.42 4.44 -11.79
C ARG A 58 -4.58 2.95 -12.08
N ASP A 59 -3.46 2.25 -12.27
CA ASP A 59 -3.50 0.80 -12.49
C ASP A 59 -4.06 0.06 -11.29
N LEU A 60 -3.63 0.43 -10.10
CA LEU A 60 -4.15 -0.18 -8.88
C LEU A 60 -5.66 0.10 -8.75
N TRP A 61 -6.06 1.34 -8.99
CA TRP A 61 -7.47 1.73 -8.91
C TRP A 61 -8.33 0.89 -9.86
N GLY A 62 -7.87 0.72 -11.11
CA GLY A 62 -8.60 -0.11 -12.07
C GLY A 62 -8.69 -1.55 -11.65
N THR A 63 -7.60 -2.11 -11.13
CA THR A 63 -7.57 -3.50 -10.69
C THR A 63 -8.49 -3.72 -9.48
N MET A 64 -8.51 -2.77 -8.55
CA MET A 64 -9.40 -2.82 -7.40
C MET A 64 -10.86 -2.92 -7.85
N HIS A 65 -11.24 -2.10 -8.82
CA HIS A 65 -12.60 -2.14 -9.34
C HIS A 65 -12.94 -3.47 -10.00
N ASN A 66 -12.02 -3.98 -10.81
CA ASN A 66 -12.24 -5.24 -11.50
C ASN A 66 -12.39 -6.41 -10.54
N LEU A 67 -11.67 -6.38 -9.42
CA LEU A 67 -11.67 -7.49 -8.48
C LEU A 67 -12.55 -7.27 -7.26
N GLY A 68 -13.19 -6.11 -7.17
CA GLY A 68 -14.12 -5.84 -6.08
C GLY A 68 -13.51 -5.44 -4.76
N TYR A 69 -12.30 -4.86 -4.78
CA TYR A 69 -11.70 -4.34 -3.57
C TYR A 69 -12.11 -2.89 -3.36
N ASP A 70 -12.55 -2.57 -2.14
CA ASP A 70 -12.94 -1.21 -1.80
C ASP A 70 -11.80 -0.35 -1.31
N GLU A 71 -10.70 -0.95 -0.87
CA GLU A 71 -9.56 -0.23 -0.33
C GLU A 71 -8.27 -0.72 -0.96
N GLY A 72 -7.33 0.19 -1.11
CA GLY A 72 -6.01 -0.13 -1.64
C GLY A 72 -4.92 0.60 -0.89
N CYS A 73 -3.68 0.18 -1.15
CA CYS A 73 -2.52 0.78 -0.53
C CYS A 73 -1.33 0.67 -1.47
N ILE A 74 -0.54 1.72 -1.57
CA ILE A 74 0.75 1.67 -2.26
C ILE A 74 1.84 1.90 -1.23
N VAL A 75 2.78 0.95 -1.18
CA VAL A 75 3.95 1.05 -0.30
C VAL A 75 5.18 1.21 -1.16
N THR A 76 5.96 2.24 -0.91
CA THR A 76 7.16 2.51 -1.68
C THR A 76 8.34 2.86 -0.77
N THR A 77 9.55 2.64 -1.28
CA THR A 77 10.77 3.02 -0.55
C THR A 77 11.21 4.46 -0.85
N THR A 78 10.56 5.11 -1.80
CA THR A 78 10.91 6.48 -2.18
C THR A 78 9.83 7.46 -1.73
N GLY A 79 8.99 7.89 -2.62
CA GLY A 79 7.93 8.83 -2.31
C GLY A 79 6.89 8.84 -3.41
N PHE A 80 6.02 9.82 -3.37
CA PHE A 80 4.91 9.94 -4.31
C PHE A 80 4.94 11.31 -4.97
N THR A 81 4.62 11.36 -6.26
CA THR A 81 4.50 12.64 -6.93
C THR A 81 3.23 13.34 -6.46
N LYS A 82 3.16 14.64 -6.70
CA LYS A 82 1.96 15.41 -6.38
C LYS A 82 0.73 14.83 -7.10
N GLY A 83 0.90 14.36 -8.33
CA GLY A 83 -0.20 13.78 -9.09
C GLY A 83 -0.78 12.55 -8.42
N VAL A 84 0.06 11.70 -7.83
CA VAL A 84 -0.41 10.53 -7.08
C VAL A 84 -1.17 10.97 -5.83
N ILE A 85 -0.60 11.92 -5.11
CA ILE A 85 -1.20 12.43 -3.88
C ILE A 85 -2.59 13.02 -4.18
N ASP A 86 -2.67 13.81 -5.24
CA ASP A 86 -3.94 14.42 -5.62
C ASP A 86 -4.96 13.38 -6.06
N PHE A 87 -4.53 12.39 -6.82
CA PHE A 87 -5.42 11.32 -7.27
C PHE A 87 -5.99 10.54 -6.08
N ALA A 88 -5.18 10.30 -5.06
CA ALA A 88 -5.59 9.50 -3.91
C ALA A 88 -6.56 10.21 -2.97
N LYS A 89 -6.69 11.54 -3.08
CA LYS A 89 -7.45 12.33 -2.11
C LYS A 89 -8.90 11.89 -1.93
N ASP A 90 -9.56 11.51 -3.01
CA ASP A 90 -10.96 11.12 -2.96
C ASP A 90 -11.16 9.64 -3.21
N LYS A 91 -10.10 8.86 -3.02
CA LYS A 91 -10.16 7.42 -3.19
C LYS A 91 -9.71 6.75 -1.90
N ASN A 92 -10.15 5.54 -1.71
CA ASN A 92 -9.74 4.77 -0.52
C ASN A 92 -8.42 4.05 -0.81
N ILE A 93 -7.41 4.82 -1.18
CA ILE A 93 -6.07 4.31 -1.42
C ILE A 93 -5.11 5.02 -0.47
N TYR A 94 -4.42 4.24 0.33
CA TYR A 94 -3.48 4.73 1.33
C TYR A 94 -2.09 4.77 0.74
N LEU A 95 -1.33 5.79 1.09
CA LEU A 95 0.03 5.97 0.57
C LEU A 95 1.01 5.87 1.72
N ILE A 96 1.95 4.95 1.60
CA ILE A 96 2.93 4.66 2.65
C ILE A 96 4.32 4.70 2.04
N ASP A 97 5.19 5.56 2.56
CA ASP A 97 6.56 5.62 2.11
C ASP A 97 7.52 5.10 3.18
N LEU A 98 8.80 5.13 2.88
CA LEU A 98 9.83 4.61 3.78
C LEU A 98 9.82 5.35 5.13
N ASN A 99 9.57 6.65 5.13
CA ASN A 99 9.50 7.41 6.38
C ASN A 99 8.38 6.92 7.26
N ASP A 100 7.23 6.59 6.68
CA ASP A 100 6.11 6.04 7.43
C ASP A 100 6.49 4.71 8.05
N ILE A 101 7.20 3.88 7.29
CA ILE A 101 7.64 2.57 7.77
C ILE A 101 8.60 2.73 8.95
N LEU A 102 9.55 3.64 8.82
CA LEU A 102 10.54 3.87 9.88
C LEU A 102 9.87 4.43 11.14
N ARG A 103 8.90 5.32 10.98
CA ARG A 103 8.17 5.85 12.12
C ARG A 103 7.37 4.78 12.84
N SER A 104 6.76 3.86 12.09
CA SER A 104 6.01 2.78 12.70
C SER A 104 6.91 1.90 13.57
N THR A 105 8.13 1.64 13.10
CA THR A 105 9.11 0.88 13.84
C THR A 105 9.52 1.60 15.12
N SER A 106 9.78 2.91 15.02
CA SER A 106 10.20 3.73 16.15
C SER A 106 9.13 3.84 17.23
N ASN A 107 7.87 3.74 16.83
CA ASN A 107 6.73 3.88 17.75
C ASN A 107 6.24 2.53 18.27
N GLY A 108 7.14 1.56 18.40
CA GLY A 108 6.76 0.27 18.95
C GLY A 108 5.89 -0.55 18.03
N GLY A 109 6.00 -0.31 16.73
CA GLY A 109 5.21 -1.03 15.75
C GLY A 109 3.85 -0.42 15.49
N GLU A 110 3.52 0.67 16.14
CA GLU A 110 2.27 1.35 15.87
C GLU A 110 2.30 1.93 14.46
N PHE A 111 1.26 1.65 13.72
CA PHE A 111 1.22 1.99 12.33
C PHE A 111 -0.23 2.09 11.91
N TYR A 112 -0.63 3.27 11.48
CA TYR A 112 -2.01 3.52 11.12
C TYR A 112 -2.16 3.57 9.62
N LEU A 113 -2.98 2.67 9.10
CA LEU A 113 -3.28 2.64 7.68
C LEU A 113 -4.31 3.72 7.41
N ARG A 114 -3.83 4.89 7.06
CA ARG A 114 -4.67 6.04 6.75
C ARG A 114 -4.28 6.61 5.42
N ASN A 115 -5.21 7.26 4.78
CA ASN A 115 -4.90 8.05 3.61
C ASN A 115 -4.10 9.25 4.10
N ARG A 116 -2.91 9.45 3.54
CA ARG A 116 -1.99 10.48 4.03
C ARG A 116 -2.56 11.87 3.93
N LEU A 117 -3.51 12.04 3.03
CA LEU A 117 -4.16 13.32 2.89
C LEU A 117 -5.46 13.37 3.65
N GLY A 118 -5.92 12.21 4.02
CA GLY A 118 -7.11 12.08 4.78
C GLY A 118 -6.87 11.85 6.22
N ASP A 119 -5.75 12.19 6.66
CA ASP A 119 -5.44 12.15 8.08
C ASP A 119 -6.29 13.16 8.78
N ARG A 120 -7.48 12.99 8.64
CA ARG A 120 -8.42 13.94 9.13
C ARG A 120 -9.18 13.36 10.23
#